data_4a1bcae1ec67eeae1c86ad907ae9563b
#
_entry.id   4a1bcae1ec67eeae1c86ad907ae9563b
#
_cell.length_a   1.000
_cell.length_b   1.000
_cell.length_c   1.000
_cell.angle_alpha   90.00
_cell.angle_beta   90.00
_cell.angle_gamma   90.00
#
_symmetry.space_group_name_H-M   'P 1'
#
loop_
_entity.id
_entity.type
_entity.pdbx_description
1 polymer ?
#
loop_
_entity_poly.entity_id
_entity_poly.type
_entity_poly.pdbx_seq_one_letter_code
_entity_poly.pdbx_strand_id
1 'polypeptide(L)'
;MKHLNKLVTGTVLTSVLFTGGYAITADASNTTATTKGLQEITKKTTDVTGDKTADTIVLYGKKEKNSPYVKDLTIKVTDGKTKKSFHIDVKDSGYEPKLSVQDFTYDKKGEIMITASTGGSGGYTTNHIYTMKDGKAKELSLPGLDKNKAGVVGADFVELKPIDLNKNGLYVLEGTERLTGDYNADVRGYLKSKWKWNQTKWELMSANFQPAVKPLEVYHDTFKSQGSAFAFKGPKSWNGNILVEEKTGPNADEYLPEAKSVTRFIFNAEKPEDRTPVVVITAFDQNDWKKLNNPDEPPVGYEIARNQATNTVYVASLPQDTVFDPASKEGKKFIPLMMSLDQVKEAFTLVKR
;
A
#
# COMPACT_ATOMS: atom_id res chain seq x y z
N MET A 1 -40.88 13.15 -13.38
CA MET A 1 -40.13 11.93 -13.04
C MET A 1 -39.15 12.30 -11.93
N LYS A 2 -39.39 11.76 -10.73
CA LYS A 2 -38.58 12.09 -9.53
C LYS A 2 -37.41 11.14 -9.48
N HIS A 3 -36.20 11.63 -9.48
CA HIS A 3 -35.01 10.82 -9.20
C HIS A 3 -34.46 11.13 -7.82
N LEU A 4 -34.43 10.10 -7.07
CA LEU A 4 -34.01 9.97 -5.68
C LEU A 4 -32.48 10.01 -5.61
N ASN A 5 -31.89 11.08 -5.06
CA ASN A 5 -30.53 11.03 -4.54
C ASN A 5 -30.57 10.41 -3.17
N LYS A 6 -30.18 9.15 -3.04
CA LYS A 6 -29.90 8.51 -1.75
C LYS A 6 -28.41 8.59 -1.46
N LEU A 7 -28.09 9.36 -0.46
CA LEU A 7 -26.83 9.28 0.28
C LEU A 7 -26.63 7.83 0.73
N VAL A 8 -25.53 7.21 0.32
CA VAL A 8 -25.11 5.91 0.84
C VAL A 8 -24.08 6.14 1.93
N THR A 9 -24.59 6.45 3.13
CA THR A 9 -23.92 6.10 4.37
C THR A 9 -24.37 4.68 4.68
N GLY A 10 -23.63 3.70 4.19
CA GLY A 10 -23.95 2.30 4.39
C GLY A 10 -22.72 1.55 4.86
N THR A 11 -22.68 1.26 6.16
CA THR A 11 -21.89 0.14 6.69
C THR A 11 -22.39 -1.11 5.99
N VAL A 12 -21.72 -1.55 4.92
CA VAL A 12 -22.05 -2.81 4.27
C VAL A 12 -21.45 -3.93 5.10
N LEU A 13 -22.20 -4.38 6.10
CA LEU A 13 -22.06 -5.73 6.63
C LEU A 13 -22.87 -6.64 5.71
N THR A 14 -22.33 -7.03 4.58
CA THR A 14 -22.86 -8.12 3.78
C THR A 14 -22.30 -9.41 4.33
N SER A 15 -23.16 -10.19 4.99
CA SER A 15 -22.90 -11.59 5.30
C SER A 15 -22.74 -12.37 4.00
N VAL A 16 -21.48 -12.64 3.61
CA VAL A 16 -21.19 -13.52 2.50
C VAL A 16 -21.28 -14.96 2.99
N LEU A 17 -22.30 -15.68 2.55
CA LEU A 17 -22.43 -17.11 2.73
C LEU A 17 -21.32 -17.82 1.95
N PHE A 18 -20.36 -18.40 2.66
CA PHE A 18 -19.30 -19.22 2.10
C PHE A 18 -19.82 -20.61 1.74
N THR A 19 -19.93 -20.90 0.45
CA THR A 19 -20.02 -22.28 -0.04
C THR A 19 -18.59 -22.81 -0.21
N GLY A 20 -18.30 -23.92 0.47
CA GLY A 20 -16.97 -24.51 0.54
C GLY A 20 -16.40 -24.90 -0.82
N GLY A 21 -15.30 -24.26 -1.18
CA GLY A 21 -14.44 -24.69 -2.28
C GLY A 21 -13.50 -25.79 -1.81
N TYR A 22 -13.42 -26.89 -2.54
CA TYR A 22 -12.45 -27.95 -2.31
C TYR A 22 -11.05 -27.46 -2.68
N ALA A 23 -10.11 -27.55 -1.74
CA ALA A 23 -8.71 -27.27 -2.01
C ALA A 23 -8.14 -28.34 -2.97
N ILE A 24 -7.83 -27.96 -4.19
CA ILE A 24 -7.03 -28.80 -5.08
C ILE A 24 -5.58 -28.66 -4.62
N THR A 25 -5.08 -29.70 -3.95
CA THR A 25 -3.67 -29.77 -3.56
C THR A 25 -2.91 -30.48 -4.66
N ALA A 26 -2.05 -29.74 -5.38
CA ALA A 26 -1.08 -30.35 -6.26
C ALA A 26 0.04 -30.98 -5.41
N ASP A 27 0.32 -32.27 -5.59
CA ASP A 27 1.52 -32.88 -5.03
C ASP A 27 2.74 -32.26 -5.76
N ALA A 28 3.57 -31.53 -5.02
CA ALA A 28 4.86 -31.12 -5.53
C ALA A 28 5.70 -32.39 -5.76
N SER A 29 5.88 -32.78 -7.02
CA SER A 29 6.66 -33.96 -7.35
C SER A 29 8.09 -33.81 -6.82
N ASN A 30 8.61 -34.81 -6.14
CA ASN A 30 10.03 -34.95 -5.83
C ASN A 30 10.80 -35.14 -7.14
N THR A 31 10.92 -34.08 -7.93
CA THR A 31 11.81 -34.09 -9.08
C THR A 31 13.23 -33.97 -8.57
N THR A 32 14.15 -34.65 -9.22
CA THR A 32 15.61 -34.51 -9.07
C THR A 32 16.08 -33.13 -9.55
N ALA A 33 15.43 -32.06 -9.07
CA ALA A 33 15.86 -30.71 -9.31
C ALA A 33 17.30 -30.58 -8.76
N THR A 34 18.24 -30.27 -9.64
CA THR A 34 19.63 -30.09 -9.24
C THR A 34 19.89 -28.61 -9.06
N THR A 35 20.58 -28.23 -8.00
CA THR A 35 21.05 -26.84 -7.82
C THR A 35 22.29 -26.51 -8.65
N LYS A 36 22.69 -27.42 -9.56
CA LYS A 36 23.86 -27.21 -10.43
C LYS A 36 23.63 -26.02 -11.35
N GLY A 37 24.49 -25.03 -11.25
CA GLY A 37 24.39 -23.80 -12.04
C GLY A 37 23.45 -22.72 -11.44
N LEU A 38 22.78 -23.00 -10.32
CA LEU A 38 22.00 -22.02 -9.58
C LEU A 38 22.87 -21.35 -8.50
N GLN A 39 22.52 -20.13 -8.16
CA GLN A 39 23.17 -19.34 -7.10
C GLN A 39 22.28 -19.35 -5.85
N GLU A 40 22.90 -19.38 -4.68
CA GLU A 40 22.22 -19.15 -3.42
C GLU A 40 21.66 -17.73 -3.37
N ILE A 41 20.37 -17.60 -3.07
CA ILE A 41 19.68 -16.32 -2.89
C ILE A 41 19.62 -15.97 -1.41
N THR A 42 19.13 -16.92 -0.60
CA THR A 42 18.98 -16.75 0.85
C THR A 42 18.86 -18.11 1.52
N LYS A 43 19.18 -18.13 2.84
CA LYS A 43 19.19 -19.32 3.69
C LYS A 43 18.47 -19.07 5.00
N LYS A 44 17.75 -20.08 5.51
CA LYS A 44 17.14 -20.11 6.83
C LYS A 44 17.48 -21.44 7.52
N THR A 45 17.41 -21.42 8.85
CA THR A 45 17.63 -22.62 9.68
C THR A 45 16.53 -22.69 10.72
N THR A 46 15.66 -23.70 10.60
CA THR A 46 14.56 -23.97 11.54
C THR A 46 13.98 -25.35 11.26
N ASP A 47 13.21 -25.92 12.21
CA ASP A 47 12.56 -27.21 12.02
C ASP A 47 11.35 -27.08 11.09
N VAL A 48 11.43 -27.67 9.89
CA VAL A 48 10.32 -27.79 8.93
C VAL A 48 9.86 -29.23 8.76
N THR A 49 10.64 -30.20 9.24
CA THR A 49 10.31 -31.65 9.18
C THR A 49 9.51 -32.13 10.38
N GLY A 50 9.55 -31.40 11.49
CA GLY A 50 8.82 -31.70 12.72
C GLY A 50 9.54 -32.68 13.66
N ASP A 51 10.81 -32.93 13.42
CA ASP A 51 11.61 -33.84 14.24
C ASP A 51 12.34 -33.17 15.43
N LYS A 52 12.08 -31.86 15.61
CA LYS A 52 12.65 -30.96 16.61
C LYS A 52 14.15 -30.66 16.43
N THR A 53 14.68 -30.99 15.26
CA THR A 53 16.04 -30.64 14.87
C THR A 53 15.97 -29.56 13.78
N ALA A 54 16.78 -28.52 13.92
CA ALA A 54 16.76 -27.44 12.92
C ALA A 54 17.28 -27.92 11.57
N ASP A 55 16.45 -27.77 10.56
CA ASP A 55 16.76 -28.03 9.15
C ASP A 55 17.41 -26.81 8.51
N THR A 56 18.10 -27.04 7.39
CA THR A 56 18.65 -25.98 6.55
C THR A 56 17.81 -25.83 5.30
N ILE A 57 17.24 -24.66 5.09
CA ILE A 57 16.41 -24.31 3.95
C ILE A 57 17.15 -23.25 3.12
N VAL A 58 17.43 -23.53 1.87
CA VAL A 58 18.14 -22.62 0.96
C VAL A 58 17.33 -22.40 -0.28
N LEU A 59 17.05 -21.14 -0.60
CA LEU A 59 16.48 -20.74 -1.86
C LEU A 59 17.60 -20.51 -2.88
N TYR A 60 17.53 -21.17 -4.00
CA TYR A 60 18.40 -21.01 -5.14
C TYR A 60 17.66 -20.41 -6.32
N GLY A 61 18.39 -19.82 -7.24
CA GLY A 61 17.87 -19.34 -8.51
C GLY A 61 18.97 -18.94 -9.48
N LYS A 62 18.62 -18.77 -10.73
CA LYS A 62 19.53 -18.32 -11.78
C LYS A 62 19.44 -16.81 -11.94
N LYS A 63 20.49 -16.10 -11.49
CA LYS A 63 20.61 -14.66 -11.69
C LYS A 63 21.20 -14.37 -13.07
N GLU A 64 20.61 -13.46 -13.79
CA GLU A 64 21.17 -12.92 -15.02
C GLU A 64 22.13 -11.76 -14.69
N LYS A 65 23.18 -11.61 -15.50
CA LYS A 65 24.15 -10.51 -15.32
C LYS A 65 23.43 -9.17 -15.50
N ASN A 66 23.57 -8.29 -14.53
CA ASN A 66 22.96 -6.93 -14.51
C ASN A 66 21.42 -6.92 -14.48
N SER A 67 20.77 -7.98 -14.01
CA SER A 67 19.32 -8.03 -13.82
C SER A 67 18.97 -8.41 -12.36
N PRO A 68 18.02 -7.73 -11.72
CA PRO A 68 17.49 -8.16 -10.43
C PRO A 68 16.49 -9.32 -10.56
N TYR A 69 16.18 -9.75 -11.79
CA TYR A 69 15.28 -10.86 -12.07
C TYR A 69 15.98 -12.19 -11.84
N VAL A 70 15.32 -13.11 -11.15
CA VAL A 70 15.83 -14.44 -10.81
C VAL A 70 14.93 -15.49 -11.42
N LYS A 71 15.50 -16.38 -12.23
CA LYS A 71 14.81 -17.51 -12.87
C LYS A 71 15.04 -18.80 -12.10
N ASP A 72 14.24 -19.80 -12.41
CA ASP A 72 14.42 -21.19 -11.98
C ASP A 72 14.55 -21.31 -10.44
N LEU A 73 13.59 -20.68 -9.71
CA LEU A 73 13.58 -20.71 -8.25
C LEU A 73 13.42 -22.16 -7.75
N THR A 74 14.36 -22.59 -6.90
CA THR A 74 14.40 -23.93 -6.34
C THR A 74 14.74 -23.85 -4.84
N ILE A 75 14.00 -24.57 -4.02
CA ILE A 75 14.29 -24.69 -2.59
C ILE A 75 15.02 -26.03 -2.37
N LYS A 76 16.14 -25.98 -1.65
CA LYS A 76 16.79 -27.17 -1.11
C LYS A 76 16.55 -27.20 0.39
N VAL A 77 15.96 -28.28 0.88
CA VAL A 77 15.85 -28.55 2.31
C VAL A 77 16.79 -29.68 2.68
N THR A 78 17.60 -29.45 3.69
CA THR A 78 18.49 -30.48 4.28
C THR A 78 18.04 -30.72 5.71
N ASP A 79 17.51 -31.89 5.94
CA ASP A 79 17.06 -32.38 7.24
C ASP A 79 18.24 -32.37 8.25
N GLY A 80 18.04 -31.68 9.35
CA GLY A 80 19.08 -31.48 10.36
C GLY A 80 19.51 -32.76 11.08
N LYS A 81 18.62 -33.73 11.21
CA LYS A 81 18.84 -35.01 11.87
C LYS A 81 19.43 -36.07 10.94
N THR A 82 18.76 -36.30 9.82
CA THR A 82 19.15 -37.39 8.90
C THR A 82 20.20 -36.96 7.87
N LYS A 83 20.45 -35.67 7.71
CA LYS A 83 21.33 -35.07 6.69
C LYS A 83 20.90 -35.34 5.25
N LYS A 84 19.72 -35.91 5.05
CA LYS A 84 19.15 -36.08 3.72
C LYS A 84 18.67 -34.75 3.17
N SER A 85 18.83 -34.55 1.87
CA SER A 85 18.34 -33.37 1.18
C SER A 85 17.28 -33.72 0.17
N PHE A 86 16.32 -32.82 -0.01
CA PHE A 86 15.33 -32.86 -1.09
C PHE A 86 15.17 -31.47 -1.67
N HIS A 87 14.61 -31.40 -2.86
CA HIS A 87 14.43 -30.16 -3.61
C HIS A 87 12.96 -29.95 -3.93
N ILE A 88 12.55 -28.68 -3.92
CA ILE A 88 11.23 -28.23 -4.34
C ILE A 88 11.45 -27.28 -5.52
N ASP A 89 10.95 -27.66 -6.68
CA ASP A 89 10.92 -26.78 -7.83
C ASP A 89 9.72 -25.83 -7.67
N VAL A 90 10.00 -24.54 -7.45
CA VAL A 90 8.96 -23.52 -7.25
C VAL A 90 8.20 -23.23 -8.55
N LYS A 91 8.76 -23.63 -9.71
CA LYS A 91 8.19 -23.39 -11.07
C LYS A 91 7.86 -21.93 -11.34
N ASP A 92 8.60 -21.03 -10.72
CA ASP A 92 8.36 -19.60 -10.80
C ASP A 92 9.67 -18.84 -10.91
N SER A 93 9.53 -17.55 -11.18
CA SER A 93 10.63 -16.59 -11.35
C SER A 93 10.16 -15.22 -10.93
N GLY A 94 11.05 -14.31 -10.63
CA GLY A 94 10.64 -12.96 -10.27
C GLY A 94 11.77 -12.08 -9.76
N TYR A 95 11.39 -10.87 -9.41
CA TYR A 95 12.30 -9.88 -8.83
C TYR A 95 12.36 -10.05 -7.32
N GLU A 96 13.56 -9.90 -6.77
CA GLU A 96 13.81 -9.87 -5.33
C GLU A 96 13.13 -11.02 -4.54
N PRO A 97 13.32 -12.28 -4.93
CA PRO A 97 12.66 -13.38 -4.25
C PRO A 97 13.07 -13.46 -2.78
N LYS A 98 12.06 -13.65 -1.92
CA LYS A 98 12.20 -13.72 -0.46
C LYS A 98 11.79 -15.10 0.04
N LEU A 99 12.53 -15.58 1.04
CA LEU A 99 12.25 -16.82 1.77
C LEU A 99 11.88 -16.46 3.21
N SER A 100 10.73 -16.91 3.67
CA SER A 100 10.36 -16.90 5.09
C SER A 100 9.92 -18.28 5.53
N VAL A 101 10.07 -18.57 6.81
CA VAL A 101 9.63 -19.85 7.40
C VAL A 101 8.94 -19.53 8.71
N GLN A 102 7.66 -19.90 8.82
CA GLN A 102 6.80 -19.61 9.96
C GLN A 102 5.79 -20.74 10.14
N ASP A 103 5.40 -21.03 11.38
CA ASP A 103 4.35 -21.98 11.66
C ASP A 103 2.96 -21.36 11.41
N PHE A 104 2.44 -21.56 10.20
CA PHE A 104 1.10 -21.11 9.81
C PHE A 104 0.00 -22.13 10.16
N THR A 105 0.37 -23.41 10.23
CA THR A 105 -0.58 -24.51 10.43
C THR A 105 -0.80 -24.83 11.90
N TYR A 106 -0.02 -24.23 12.79
CA TYR A 106 -0.05 -24.42 14.24
C TYR A 106 0.29 -25.85 14.68
N ASP A 107 1.08 -26.55 13.86
CA ASP A 107 1.54 -27.93 14.16
C ASP A 107 2.98 -27.99 14.72
N LYS A 108 3.56 -26.82 15.02
CA LYS A 108 4.91 -26.59 15.54
C LYS A 108 6.04 -26.88 14.54
N LYS A 109 5.71 -26.97 13.26
CA LYS A 109 6.66 -27.02 12.15
C LYS A 109 6.58 -25.72 11.36
N GLY A 110 7.71 -25.32 10.79
CA GLY A 110 7.72 -24.15 9.92
C GLY A 110 7.23 -24.48 8.51
N GLU A 111 6.25 -23.74 7.99
CA GLU A 111 5.96 -23.73 6.56
C GLU A 111 6.93 -22.78 5.85
N ILE A 112 7.34 -23.19 4.65
CA ILE A 112 8.27 -22.46 3.78
C ILE A 112 7.46 -21.58 2.86
N MET A 113 7.62 -20.27 2.95
CA MET A 113 6.97 -19.31 2.08
C MET A 113 7.97 -18.62 1.18
N ILE A 114 7.69 -18.61 -0.12
CA ILE A 114 8.44 -17.87 -1.15
C ILE A 114 7.53 -16.78 -1.71
N THR A 115 8.08 -15.58 -1.82
CA THR A 115 7.43 -14.45 -2.49
C THR A 115 8.41 -13.83 -3.47
N ALA A 116 7.94 -13.46 -4.66
CA ALA A 116 8.73 -12.73 -5.64
C ALA A 116 7.86 -11.71 -6.37
N SER A 117 8.38 -10.55 -6.71
CA SER A 117 7.64 -9.57 -7.52
C SER A 117 7.60 -10.03 -8.98
N THR A 118 6.43 -9.94 -9.61
CA THR A 118 6.29 -10.23 -11.04
C THR A 118 6.87 -9.13 -11.93
N GLY A 119 7.10 -7.93 -11.35
CA GLY A 119 7.43 -6.74 -12.11
C GLY A 119 6.21 -6.15 -12.84
N GLY A 120 6.48 -5.12 -13.65
CA GLY A 120 5.44 -4.42 -14.41
C GLY A 120 4.58 -3.46 -13.58
N SER A 121 3.64 -2.78 -14.24
CA SER A 121 2.81 -1.72 -13.64
C SER A 121 1.80 -2.21 -12.61
N GLY A 122 1.51 -3.51 -12.57
CA GLY A 122 0.60 -4.13 -11.60
C GLY A 122 1.18 -4.20 -10.19
N GLY A 123 2.50 -4.36 -10.08
CA GLY A 123 3.18 -4.49 -8.79
C GLY A 123 2.82 -5.79 -8.05
N TYR A 124 2.32 -6.80 -8.75
CA TYR A 124 1.89 -8.07 -8.15
C TYR A 124 3.06 -8.93 -7.69
N THR A 125 2.77 -9.86 -6.78
CA THR A 125 3.73 -10.87 -6.31
C THR A 125 3.23 -12.27 -6.63
N THR A 126 4.17 -13.16 -7.00
CA THR A 126 3.94 -14.60 -6.92
C THR A 126 4.23 -15.07 -5.51
N ASN A 127 3.45 -16.02 -5.03
CA ASN A 127 3.53 -16.50 -3.66
C ASN A 127 3.34 -18.01 -3.64
N HIS A 128 4.18 -18.71 -2.89
CA HIS A 128 4.11 -20.16 -2.70
C HIS A 128 4.32 -20.49 -1.23
N ILE A 129 3.53 -21.40 -0.69
CA ILE A 129 3.65 -21.86 0.70
C ILE A 129 3.70 -23.39 0.69
N TYR A 130 4.75 -23.94 1.28
CA TYR A 130 4.95 -25.39 1.36
C TYR A 130 4.98 -25.86 2.80
N THR A 131 4.21 -26.91 3.13
CA THR A 131 4.36 -27.68 4.37
C THR A 131 5.03 -29.01 4.08
N MET A 132 5.72 -29.54 5.09
CA MET A 132 6.36 -30.85 4.99
C MET A 132 5.45 -31.91 5.58
N LYS A 133 5.12 -32.95 4.77
CA LYS A 133 4.34 -34.09 5.21
C LYS A 133 4.98 -35.38 4.69
N ASP A 134 5.24 -36.32 5.58
CA ASP A 134 5.79 -37.65 5.25
C ASP A 134 7.06 -37.58 4.37
N GLY A 135 7.96 -36.63 4.66
CA GLY A 135 9.21 -36.42 3.93
C GLY A 135 9.04 -35.80 2.54
N LYS A 136 7.85 -35.31 2.21
CA LYS A 136 7.54 -34.63 0.95
C LYS A 136 7.03 -33.22 1.22
N ALA A 137 7.35 -32.32 0.29
CA ALA A 137 6.75 -31.00 0.27
C ALA A 137 5.35 -31.06 -0.31
N LYS A 138 4.40 -30.42 0.34
CA LYS A 138 3.05 -30.19 -0.15
C LYS A 138 2.79 -28.71 -0.23
N GLU A 139 2.37 -28.22 -1.37
CA GLU A 139 1.99 -26.83 -1.52
C GLU A 139 0.60 -26.60 -0.89
N LEU A 140 0.50 -25.54 -0.09
CA LEU A 140 -0.76 -25.08 0.44
C LEU A 140 -1.40 -24.10 -0.54
N SER A 141 -2.75 -24.12 -0.61
CA SER A 141 -3.47 -23.10 -1.34
C SER A 141 -3.15 -21.71 -0.78
N LEU A 142 -3.19 -20.68 -1.63
CA LEU A 142 -3.07 -19.30 -1.17
C LEU A 142 -4.42 -18.79 -0.64
N PRO A 143 -4.40 -17.82 0.29
CA PRO A 143 -5.61 -17.12 0.67
C PRO A 143 -6.14 -16.29 -0.50
N GLY A 144 -7.44 -16.04 -0.55
CA GLY A 144 -8.05 -15.19 -1.55
C GLY A 144 -9.55 -15.18 -1.39
N LEU A 145 -10.18 -14.07 -1.78
CA LEU A 145 -11.62 -14.02 -1.99
C LEU A 145 -11.86 -14.64 -3.38
N ASP A 146 -12.50 -15.79 -3.42
CA ASP A 146 -12.78 -16.51 -4.67
C ASP A 146 -13.62 -15.62 -5.59
N LYS A 147 -12.98 -15.02 -6.58
CA LYS A 147 -13.63 -14.17 -7.57
C LYS A 147 -14.12 -14.95 -8.78
N ASN A 148 -13.64 -16.20 -8.96
CA ASN A 148 -14.01 -16.97 -10.13
C ASN A 148 -13.97 -18.48 -9.87
N LYS A 149 -15.01 -19.13 -10.28
CA LYS A 149 -15.17 -20.55 -10.38
C LYS A 149 -14.02 -21.15 -11.19
N ALA A 150 -13.35 -22.11 -10.64
CA ALA A 150 -12.35 -22.95 -11.26
C ALA A 150 -10.93 -22.34 -11.37
N GLY A 151 -10.11 -22.67 -10.41
CA GLY A 151 -8.68 -22.81 -10.63
C GLY A 151 -7.81 -21.56 -10.63
N VAL A 152 -8.34 -20.41 -10.26
CA VAL A 152 -7.50 -19.25 -9.97
C VAL A 152 -7.00 -19.39 -8.55
N VAL A 153 -5.80 -19.90 -8.43
CA VAL A 153 -5.06 -20.01 -7.18
C VAL A 153 -4.45 -18.66 -6.91
N GLY A 154 -4.99 -17.99 -5.92
CA GLY A 154 -4.37 -16.78 -5.38
C GLY A 154 -5.06 -15.50 -5.79
N ALA A 155 -5.23 -14.63 -4.83
CA ALA A 155 -5.55 -13.24 -5.04
C ALA A 155 -4.33 -12.55 -5.68
N ASP A 156 -4.59 -11.52 -6.49
CA ASP A 156 -3.55 -10.67 -7.07
C ASP A 156 -2.95 -9.76 -5.99
N PHE A 157 -2.21 -10.36 -5.06
CA PHE A 157 -1.55 -9.62 -4.01
C PHE A 157 -0.39 -8.79 -4.58
N VAL A 158 -0.35 -7.52 -4.19
CA VAL A 158 0.85 -6.69 -4.33
C VAL A 158 1.81 -6.93 -3.17
N GLU A 159 1.30 -7.43 -2.04
CA GLU A 159 2.08 -7.90 -0.90
C GLU A 159 1.33 -9.01 -0.18
N LEU A 160 2.02 -10.10 0.12
CA LEU A 160 1.56 -11.14 1.04
C LEU A 160 2.70 -11.46 2.01
N LYS A 161 2.46 -11.33 3.30
CA LYS A 161 3.49 -11.48 4.32
C LYS A 161 2.97 -12.14 5.60
N PRO A 162 3.82 -12.89 6.31
CA PRO A 162 3.52 -13.38 7.63
C PRO A 162 3.52 -12.25 8.67
N ILE A 163 2.57 -12.27 9.59
CA ILE A 163 2.55 -11.41 10.76
C ILE A 163 2.26 -12.21 12.02
N ASP A 164 2.99 -11.94 13.10
CA ASP A 164 2.71 -12.43 14.44
C ASP A 164 1.86 -11.39 15.17
N LEU A 165 0.53 -11.60 15.21
CA LEU A 165 -0.42 -10.63 15.74
C LEU A 165 -0.22 -10.31 17.22
N ASN A 166 0.19 -11.31 17.98
CA ASN A 166 0.23 -11.23 19.45
C ASN A 166 1.65 -11.39 20.00
N LYS A 167 2.66 -11.45 19.14
CA LYS A 167 4.07 -11.71 19.51
C LYS A 167 4.24 -13.00 20.32
N ASN A 168 3.47 -14.02 19.98
CA ASN A 168 3.45 -15.32 20.65
C ASN A 168 3.88 -16.49 19.75
N GLY A 169 4.40 -16.19 18.56
CA GLY A 169 4.84 -17.17 17.58
C GLY A 169 3.70 -17.79 16.74
N LEU A 170 2.48 -17.30 16.88
CA LEU A 170 1.34 -17.73 16.05
C LEU A 170 1.16 -16.78 14.86
N TYR A 171 1.51 -17.29 13.70
CA TYR A 171 1.53 -16.48 12.48
C TYR A 171 0.22 -16.58 11.71
N VAL A 172 -0.18 -15.45 11.13
CA VAL A 172 -1.25 -15.32 10.14
C VAL A 172 -0.66 -14.68 8.88
N LEU A 173 -1.37 -14.71 7.77
CA LEU A 173 -1.00 -13.97 6.57
C LEU A 173 -1.72 -12.62 6.52
N GLU A 174 -0.98 -11.56 6.24
CA GLU A 174 -1.53 -10.27 5.85
C GLU A 174 -1.32 -10.09 4.35
N GLY A 175 -2.42 -9.92 3.63
CA GLY A 175 -2.42 -9.66 2.20
C GLY A 175 -2.83 -8.23 1.89
N THR A 176 -2.20 -7.62 0.89
CA THR A 176 -2.61 -6.36 0.30
C THR A 176 -2.93 -6.60 -1.17
N GLU A 177 -4.19 -6.45 -1.54
CA GLU A 177 -4.67 -6.50 -2.93
C GLU A 177 -4.85 -5.08 -3.45
N ARG A 178 -4.46 -4.84 -4.69
CA ARG A 178 -4.68 -3.57 -5.37
C ARG A 178 -6.00 -3.64 -6.14
N LEU A 179 -6.90 -2.71 -5.86
CA LEU A 179 -8.16 -2.59 -6.57
C LEU A 179 -8.04 -1.50 -7.63
N THR A 180 -8.24 -1.88 -8.87
CA THR A 180 -8.17 -0.98 -10.03
C THR A 180 -9.54 -0.80 -10.66
N GLY A 181 -9.71 0.30 -11.42
CA GLY A 181 -10.83 0.49 -12.31
C GLY A 181 -10.63 -0.25 -13.63
N ASP A 182 -10.86 0.45 -14.75
CA ASP A 182 -10.82 -0.15 -16.08
C ASP A 182 -9.41 -0.56 -16.54
N TYR A 183 -8.37 0.01 -15.96
CA TYR A 183 -6.96 -0.29 -16.28
C TYR A 183 -6.07 -0.22 -15.03
N ASN A 184 -4.91 -0.84 -15.07
CA ASN A 184 -4.01 -0.98 -13.92
C ASN A 184 -3.50 0.34 -13.31
N ALA A 185 -3.42 1.41 -14.08
CA ALA A 185 -3.02 2.71 -13.56
C ALA A 185 -4.15 3.42 -12.79
N ASP A 186 -5.42 3.04 -13.01
CA ASP A 186 -6.58 3.58 -12.29
C ASP A 186 -6.73 2.87 -10.93
N VAL A 187 -5.85 3.17 -9.99
CA VAL A 187 -5.88 2.57 -8.67
C VAL A 187 -7.00 3.19 -7.84
N ARG A 188 -8.02 2.41 -7.52
CA ARG A 188 -9.16 2.82 -6.68
C ARG A 188 -8.86 2.69 -5.20
N GLY A 189 -7.95 1.78 -4.84
CA GLY A 189 -7.56 1.56 -3.46
C GLY A 189 -6.85 0.24 -3.24
N TYR A 190 -6.70 -0.09 -1.98
CA TYR A 190 -6.08 -1.32 -1.54
C TYR A 190 -7.01 -2.05 -0.56
N LEU A 191 -7.17 -3.34 -0.73
CA LEU A 191 -7.85 -4.20 0.23
C LEU A 191 -6.78 -4.87 1.08
N LYS A 192 -6.70 -4.50 2.36
CA LYS A 192 -5.87 -5.20 3.34
C LYS A 192 -6.67 -6.27 4.03
N SER A 193 -6.20 -7.50 3.96
CA SER A 193 -6.87 -8.68 4.51
C SER A 193 -5.94 -9.46 5.44
N LYS A 194 -6.51 -10.12 6.46
CA LYS A 194 -5.78 -11.01 7.36
C LYS A 194 -6.42 -12.38 7.32
N TRP A 195 -5.59 -13.41 7.24
CA TRP A 195 -6.00 -14.78 7.02
C TRP A 195 -5.32 -15.71 8.01
N LYS A 196 -6.13 -16.59 8.62
CA LYS A 196 -5.67 -17.65 9.52
C LYS A 196 -5.89 -19.01 8.87
N TRP A 197 -4.93 -19.92 9.06
CA TRP A 197 -5.09 -21.32 8.65
C TRP A 197 -5.99 -22.08 9.65
N ASN A 198 -6.98 -22.86 9.14
CA ASN A 198 -7.91 -23.64 9.95
C ASN A 198 -7.73 -25.15 9.80
N GLN A 199 -6.50 -25.63 9.56
CA GLN A 199 -6.14 -27.01 9.28
C GLN A 199 -6.34 -27.45 7.82
N THR A 200 -7.23 -26.82 7.07
CA THR A 200 -7.57 -27.23 5.70
C THR A 200 -7.49 -26.09 4.68
N LYS A 201 -7.79 -24.88 5.10
CA LYS A 201 -7.84 -23.69 4.23
C LYS A 201 -7.56 -22.42 5.01
N TRP A 202 -7.32 -21.34 4.31
CA TRP A 202 -7.26 -20.01 4.87
C TRP A 202 -8.67 -19.47 5.14
N GLU A 203 -8.89 -18.94 6.32
CA GLU A 203 -10.11 -18.25 6.74
C GLU A 203 -9.82 -16.75 6.88
N LEU A 204 -10.69 -15.94 6.29
CA LEU A 204 -10.62 -14.49 6.42
C LEU A 204 -10.97 -14.07 7.85
N MET A 205 -10.03 -13.41 8.52
CA MET A 205 -10.23 -12.82 9.85
C MET A 205 -10.77 -11.40 9.77
N SER A 206 -10.22 -10.61 8.86
CA SER A 206 -10.60 -9.22 8.63
C SER A 206 -10.23 -8.77 7.23
N ALA A 207 -11.01 -7.84 6.70
CA ALA A 207 -10.68 -7.12 5.48
C ALA A 207 -11.02 -5.64 5.68
N ASN A 208 -10.12 -4.76 5.21
CA ASN A 208 -10.28 -3.32 5.31
C ASN A 208 -9.89 -2.67 3.98
N PHE A 209 -10.82 -1.93 3.41
CA PHE A 209 -10.56 -1.16 2.20
C PHE A 209 -9.88 0.18 2.55
N GLN A 210 -8.79 0.46 1.88
CA GLN A 210 -8.07 1.72 1.95
C GLN A 210 -8.16 2.37 0.57
N PRO A 211 -8.93 3.44 0.38
CA PRO A 211 -8.98 4.14 -0.90
C PRO A 211 -7.60 4.69 -1.26
N ALA A 212 -7.24 4.62 -2.55
CA ALA A 212 -5.96 5.14 -3.06
C ALA A 212 -5.88 6.67 -2.89
N VAL A 213 -7.02 7.32 -3.02
CA VAL A 213 -7.18 8.74 -2.72
C VAL A 213 -8.09 8.83 -1.49
N LYS A 214 -7.60 9.42 -0.42
CA LYS A 214 -8.46 9.75 0.72
C LYS A 214 -9.62 10.60 0.19
N PRO A 215 -10.88 10.31 0.56
CA PRO A 215 -11.97 11.22 0.25
C PRO A 215 -11.61 12.62 0.73
N LEU A 216 -11.89 13.61 -0.12
CA LEU A 216 -11.66 15.00 0.27
C LEU A 216 -12.53 15.31 1.49
N GLU A 217 -11.91 15.82 2.54
CA GLU A 217 -12.62 16.21 3.75
C GLU A 217 -13.32 17.55 3.53
N VAL A 218 -14.58 17.65 3.93
CA VAL A 218 -15.27 18.95 3.92
C VAL A 218 -14.69 19.80 5.05
N TYR A 219 -14.26 21.03 4.74
CA TYR A 219 -13.71 21.95 5.71
C TYR A 219 -14.78 22.41 6.71
N HIS A 220 -14.45 22.34 8.00
CA HIS A 220 -15.26 22.85 9.11
C HIS A 220 -14.38 23.58 10.11
N ASP A 221 -14.61 24.89 10.28
CA ASP A 221 -14.00 25.80 11.27
C ASP A 221 -12.47 25.82 11.32
N THR A 222 -11.81 24.69 11.47
CA THR A 222 -10.36 24.59 11.58
C THR A 222 -9.88 23.25 11.05
N PHE A 223 -8.93 23.29 10.12
CA PHE A 223 -8.19 22.12 9.67
C PHE A 223 -6.94 21.92 10.54
N LYS A 224 -6.65 20.68 10.93
CA LYS A 224 -5.40 20.29 11.58
C LYS A 224 -4.67 19.27 10.71
N SER A 225 -3.50 19.65 10.21
CA SER A 225 -2.67 18.78 9.43
C SER A 225 -2.27 17.53 10.22
N GLN A 226 -2.44 16.37 9.62
CA GLN A 226 -1.96 15.10 10.19
C GLN A 226 -0.50 14.82 9.82
N GLY A 227 -0.05 15.32 8.67
CA GLY A 227 1.31 15.12 8.14
C GLY A 227 2.30 16.21 8.53
N SER A 228 1.83 17.43 8.69
CA SER A 228 2.66 18.60 8.95
C SER A 228 2.14 19.37 10.18
N ALA A 229 2.99 19.73 11.10
CA ALA A 229 2.62 20.29 12.39
C ALA A 229 2.03 21.72 12.30
N PHE A 230 0.85 21.86 11.67
CA PHE A 230 0.12 23.13 11.59
C PHE A 230 -1.39 22.95 11.72
N ALA A 231 -2.06 24.04 12.08
CA ALA A 231 -3.51 24.19 11.97
C ALA A 231 -3.82 25.41 11.09
N PHE A 232 -4.97 25.37 10.42
CA PHE A 232 -5.42 26.43 9.54
C PHE A 232 -6.87 26.77 9.84
N LYS A 233 -7.11 28.02 10.21
CA LYS A 233 -8.44 28.56 10.53
C LYS A 233 -8.87 29.55 9.45
N GLY A 234 -9.47 29.03 8.39
CA GLY A 234 -10.02 29.83 7.29
C GLY A 234 -11.27 30.62 7.68
N PRO A 235 -11.76 31.49 6.81
CA PRO A 235 -12.96 32.29 7.05
C PRO A 235 -14.20 31.39 7.17
N LYS A 236 -15.24 31.88 7.88
CA LYS A 236 -16.49 31.14 8.07
C LYS A 236 -17.18 30.75 6.74
N SER A 237 -16.98 31.54 5.67
CA SER A 237 -17.48 31.23 4.33
C SER A 237 -16.93 29.92 3.75
N TRP A 238 -15.84 29.37 4.31
CA TRP A 238 -15.25 28.12 3.88
C TRP A 238 -16.03 26.90 4.34
N ASN A 239 -16.78 27.00 5.45
CA ASN A 239 -17.53 25.88 6.00
C ASN A 239 -18.51 25.31 4.98
N GLY A 240 -18.31 24.02 4.62
CA GLY A 240 -19.10 23.31 3.60
C GLY A 240 -18.76 23.67 2.15
N ASN A 241 -18.06 24.79 1.92
CA ASN A 241 -17.72 25.28 0.57
C ASN A 241 -16.29 24.93 0.13
N ILE A 242 -15.47 24.40 1.04
CA ILE A 242 -14.10 23.97 0.79
C ILE A 242 -13.95 22.49 1.10
N LEU A 243 -13.24 21.80 0.21
CA LEU A 243 -12.73 20.44 0.42
C LEU A 243 -11.25 20.53 0.75
N VAL A 244 -10.76 19.64 1.61
CA VAL A 244 -9.34 19.58 1.97
C VAL A 244 -8.74 18.28 1.48
N GLU A 245 -7.63 18.39 0.76
CA GLU A 245 -6.75 17.29 0.40
C GLU A 245 -5.41 17.46 1.11
N GLU A 246 -4.95 16.45 1.81
CA GLU A 246 -3.58 16.40 2.35
C GLU A 246 -2.84 15.18 1.81
N LYS A 247 -1.66 15.42 1.23
CA LYS A 247 -0.71 14.38 0.80
C LYS A 247 0.61 14.56 1.54
N THR A 248 1.24 13.46 1.93
CA THR A 248 2.48 13.46 2.70
C THR A 248 3.46 12.41 2.18
N GLY A 249 4.76 12.66 2.39
CA GLY A 249 5.82 11.74 2.01
C GLY A 249 6.35 11.96 0.60
N PRO A 250 7.21 11.06 0.11
CA PRO A 250 7.78 11.15 -1.24
C PRO A 250 6.67 11.25 -2.29
N ASN A 251 6.83 12.17 -3.23
CA ASN A 251 5.83 12.48 -4.28
C ASN A 251 4.50 13.03 -3.72
N ALA A 252 4.53 13.77 -2.60
CA ALA A 252 3.36 14.49 -2.09
C ALA A 252 2.79 15.46 -3.14
N ASP A 253 3.65 15.99 -3.99
CA ASP A 253 3.29 16.78 -5.17
C ASP A 253 3.97 16.25 -6.43
N GLU A 254 3.23 16.17 -7.52
CA GLU A 254 3.72 15.67 -8.81
C GLU A 254 4.74 16.64 -9.46
N TYR A 255 4.55 17.95 -9.25
CA TYR A 255 5.37 19.00 -9.82
C TYR A 255 6.48 19.51 -8.91
N LEU A 256 6.41 19.17 -7.61
CA LEU A 256 7.33 19.59 -6.58
C LEU A 256 7.80 18.35 -5.78
N PRO A 257 8.71 17.54 -6.35
CA PRO A 257 9.16 16.28 -5.74
C PRO A 257 9.86 16.48 -4.39
N GLU A 258 10.39 17.68 -4.11
CA GLU A 258 11.01 18.06 -2.84
C GLU A 258 10.00 18.34 -1.73
N ALA A 259 8.70 18.38 -2.05
CA ALA A 259 7.66 18.63 -1.07
C ALA A 259 7.54 17.49 -0.05
N LYS A 260 7.64 17.79 1.24
CA LYS A 260 7.39 16.84 2.35
C LYS A 260 5.91 16.56 2.52
N SER A 261 5.08 17.57 2.28
CA SER A 261 3.63 17.47 2.30
C SER A 261 3.00 18.62 1.50
N VAL A 262 1.81 18.36 0.99
CA VAL A 262 0.97 19.37 0.33
C VAL A 262 -0.43 19.28 0.90
N THR A 263 -0.97 20.42 1.31
CA THR A 263 -2.38 20.57 1.70
C THR A 263 -3.06 21.52 0.75
N ARG A 264 -4.11 21.06 0.08
CA ARG A 264 -4.91 21.84 -0.85
C ARG A 264 -6.27 22.13 -0.24
N PHE A 265 -6.64 23.40 -0.17
CA PHE A 265 -8.00 23.84 0.15
C PHE A 265 -8.69 24.14 -1.16
N ILE A 266 -9.67 23.31 -1.53
CA ILE A 266 -10.24 23.21 -2.87
C ILE A 266 -11.70 23.68 -2.85
N PHE A 267 -12.08 24.56 -3.75
CA PHE A 267 -13.48 24.95 -3.91
C PHE A 267 -14.36 23.72 -4.18
N ASN A 268 -15.39 23.54 -3.33
CA ASN A 268 -16.36 22.45 -3.46
C ASN A 268 -17.40 22.77 -4.53
N ALA A 269 -16.96 22.83 -5.79
CA ALA A 269 -17.84 23.02 -6.93
C ALA A 269 -18.84 21.85 -7.09
N GLU A 270 -20.01 22.13 -7.66
CA GLU A 270 -21.04 21.12 -7.93
C GLU A 270 -20.51 20.03 -8.88
N LYS A 271 -19.72 20.43 -9.87
CA LYS A 271 -19.06 19.51 -10.80
C LYS A 271 -17.63 19.28 -10.36
N PRO A 272 -17.17 18.02 -10.29
CA PRO A 272 -15.80 17.70 -9.90
C PRO A 272 -14.72 18.37 -10.78
N GLU A 273 -14.97 18.53 -12.07
CA GLU A 273 -14.07 19.18 -13.02
C GLU A 273 -13.87 20.69 -12.77
N ASP A 274 -14.81 21.34 -12.10
CA ASP A 274 -14.76 22.76 -11.73
C ASP A 274 -14.04 22.97 -10.37
N ARG A 275 -13.60 21.92 -9.71
CA ARG A 275 -12.88 22.01 -8.43
C ARG A 275 -11.49 22.57 -8.64
N THR A 276 -11.20 23.68 -7.97
CA THR A 276 -9.91 24.38 -8.08
C THR A 276 -9.41 24.79 -6.69
N PRO A 277 -8.09 24.74 -6.44
CA PRO A 277 -7.54 25.20 -5.15
C PRO A 277 -7.75 26.71 -4.95
N VAL A 278 -8.15 27.11 -3.74
CA VAL A 278 -8.17 28.50 -3.30
C VAL A 278 -6.92 28.86 -2.49
N VAL A 279 -6.33 27.88 -1.82
CA VAL A 279 -5.05 27.98 -1.11
C VAL A 279 -4.37 26.60 -1.19
N VAL A 280 -3.07 26.61 -1.47
CA VAL A 280 -2.21 25.43 -1.35
C VAL A 280 -1.11 25.73 -0.34
N ILE A 281 -0.93 24.87 0.64
CA ILE A 281 0.16 24.97 1.62
C ILE A 281 1.10 23.79 1.39
N THR A 282 2.35 24.10 1.03
CA THR A 282 3.40 23.11 0.82
C THR A 282 4.47 23.21 1.90
N ALA A 283 4.87 22.09 2.47
CA ALA A 283 5.95 22.02 3.43
C ALA A 283 7.22 21.47 2.77
N PHE A 284 8.33 22.19 2.93
CA PHE A 284 9.65 21.81 2.42
C PHE A 284 10.67 21.65 3.56
N ASP A 285 11.75 20.92 3.30
CA ASP A 285 12.98 21.10 4.06
C ASP A 285 13.57 22.51 3.79
N GLN A 286 14.19 23.12 4.80
CA GLN A 286 14.76 24.47 4.63
C GLN A 286 15.84 24.53 3.55
N ASN A 287 16.61 23.46 3.35
CA ASN A 287 17.66 23.43 2.35
C ASN A 287 17.08 23.29 0.93
N ASP A 288 15.99 22.53 0.79
CA ASP A 288 15.33 22.37 -0.50
C ASP A 288 14.57 23.66 -0.85
N TRP A 289 13.91 24.28 0.13
CA TRP A 289 13.29 25.60 -0.08
C TRP A 289 14.29 26.66 -0.55
N LYS A 290 15.50 26.71 0.01
CA LYS A 290 16.54 27.65 -0.44
C LYS A 290 16.95 27.46 -1.91
N LYS A 291 16.89 26.25 -2.44
CA LYS A 291 17.17 25.97 -3.86
C LYS A 291 16.02 26.41 -4.75
N LEU A 292 14.78 26.14 -4.31
CA LEU A 292 13.56 26.46 -5.06
C LEU A 292 13.22 27.95 -5.06
N ASN A 293 13.57 28.67 -3.99
CA ASN A 293 13.32 30.09 -3.86
C ASN A 293 14.45 30.91 -4.52
N ASN A 294 14.66 30.68 -5.82
CA ASN A 294 15.62 31.38 -6.63
C ASN A 294 15.00 32.70 -7.15
N PRO A 295 15.60 33.88 -6.90
CA PRO A 295 15.07 35.16 -7.37
C PRO A 295 15.03 35.28 -8.91
N ASP A 296 15.79 34.46 -9.63
CA ASP A 296 15.85 34.46 -11.09
C ASP A 296 14.75 33.58 -11.73
N GLU A 297 13.93 32.90 -10.92
CA GLU A 297 12.88 31.99 -11.38
C GLU A 297 11.49 32.45 -10.85
N PRO A 298 10.39 32.10 -11.56
CA PRO A 298 9.06 32.37 -11.05
C PRO A 298 8.87 31.76 -9.66
N PRO A 299 8.29 32.48 -8.68
CA PRO A 299 8.15 32.00 -7.32
C PRO A 299 7.21 30.79 -7.27
N VAL A 300 7.64 29.71 -6.63
CA VAL A 300 6.82 28.51 -6.33
C VAL A 300 5.67 28.87 -5.38
N GLY A 301 5.83 29.92 -4.59
CA GLY A 301 4.84 30.44 -3.64
C GLY A 301 5.49 31.40 -2.65
N TYR A 302 4.77 31.75 -1.60
CA TYR A 302 5.20 32.71 -0.58
C TYR A 302 5.41 32.01 0.74
N GLU A 303 6.59 32.22 1.35
CA GLU A 303 6.85 31.73 2.69
C GLU A 303 5.89 32.36 3.72
N ILE A 304 5.21 31.51 4.49
CA ILE A 304 4.24 31.94 5.50
C ILE A 304 4.70 31.62 6.92
N ALA A 305 5.52 30.57 7.11
CA ALA A 305 6.03 30.19 8.43
C ALA A 305 7.28 29.32 8.33
N ARG A 306 8.07 29.28 9.43
CA ARG A 306 9.18 28.34 9.62
C ARG A 306 9.03 27.61 10.95
N ASN A 307 9.25 26.31 10.93
CA ASN A 307 9.42 25.51 12.13
C ASN A 307 10.89 25.10 12.26
N GLN A 308 11.63 25.76 13.12
CA GLN A 308 13.06 25.51 13.34
C GLN A 308 13.29 24.12 13.95
N ALA A 309 12.38 23.64 14.82
CA ALA A 309 12.54 22.34 15.47
C ALA A 309 12.44 21.16 14.51
N THR A 310 11.70 21.30 13.42
CA THR A 310 11.52 20.26 12.39
C THR A 310 12.23 20.59 11.08
N ASN A 311 13.03 21.66 11.02
CA ASN A 311 13.71 22.15 9.83
C ASN A 311 12.74 22.29 8.63
N THR A 312 11.55 22.85 8.86
CA THR A 312 10.47 22.90 7.86
C THR A 312 10.08 24.33 7.54
N VAL A 313 9.95 24.63 6.26
CA VAL A 313 9.38 25.88 5.73
C VAL A 313 8.01 25.60 5.16
N TYR A 314 7.04 26.42 5.49
CA TYR A 314 5.70 26.37 4.95
C TYR A 314 5.51 27.50 3.94
N VAL A 315 5.02 27.12 2.76
CA VAL A 315 4.88 28.00 1.61
C VAL A 315 3.43 27.98 1.14
N ALA A 316 2.84 29.13 0.94
CA ALA A 316 1.50 29.26 0.40
C ALA A 316 1.55 29.64 -1.09
N SER A 317 0.78 28.93 -1.91
CA SER A 317 0.47 29.29 -3.28
C SER A 317 -1.01 29.66 -3.38
N LEU A 318 -1.28 30.78 -4.03
CA LEU A 318 -2.62 31.37 -4.18
C LEU A 318 -2.96 31.48 -5.66
N PRO A 319 -4.24 31.37 -6.06
CA PRO A 319 -4.65 31.71 -7.41
C PRO A 319 -4.26 33.15 -7.76
N GLN A 320 -3.63 33.36 -8.87
CA GLN A 320 -3.29 34.72 -9.33
C GLN A 320 -4.53 35.45 -9.89
N ASP A 321 -5.43 34.67 -10.52
CA ASP A 321 -6.69 35.17 -11.08
C ASP A 321 -7.84 34.18 -10.77
N THR A 322 -9.08 34.64 -10.93
CA THR A 322 -10.24 33.75 -10.87
C THR A 322 -10.35 32.94 -12.14
N VAL A 323 -10.48 31.62 -11.99
CA VAL A 323 -10.70 30.69 -13.12
C VAL A 323 -12.15 30.72 -13.62
N PHE A 324 -13.04 31.44 -12.94
CA PHE A 324 -14.46 31.55 -13.28
C PHE A 324 -14.82 32.97 -13.69
N ASP A 325 -15.74 33.08 -14.65
CA ASP A 325 -16.39 34.38 -14.94
C ASP A 325 -17.06 34.90 -13.66
N PRO A 326 -16.70 36.10 -13.17
CA PRO A 326 -17.29 36.69 -11.96
C PRO A 326 -18.83 36.80 -12.01
N ALA A 327 -19.43 36.89 -13.18
CA ALA A 327 -20.87 36.94 -13.35
C ALA A 327 -21.53 35.55 -13.26
N SER A 328 -20.76 34.47 -13.46
CA SER A 328 -21.26 33.09 -13.41
C SER A 328 -21.71 32.70 -12.01
N LYS A 329 -22.46 31.59 -11.90
CA LYS A 329 -22.90 31.01 -10.64
C LYS A 329 -21.69 30.58 -9.80
N GLU A 330 -20.72 29.95 -10.44
CA GLU A 330 -19.49 29.44 -9.83
C GLU A 330 -18.57 30.59 -9.40
N GLY A 331 -18.42 31.64 -10.24
CA GLY A 331 -17.62 32.81 -9.89
C GLY A 331 -18.15 33.55 -8.66
N LYS A 332 -19.47 33.72 -8.57
CA LYS A 332 -20.12 34.32 -7.37
C LYS A 332 -19.91 33.51 -6.10
N LYS A 333 -19.73 32.18 -6.19
CA LYS A 333 -19.43 31.33 -5.03
C LYS A 333 -17.92 31.28 -4.75
N PHE A 334 -17.07 31.26 -5.77
CA PHE A 334 -15.63 31.08 -5.63
C PHE A 334 -14.91 32.34 -5.13
N ILE A 335 -15.22 33.51 -5.73
CA ILE A 335 -14.52 34.76 -5.41
C ILE A 335 -14.54 35.11 -3.91
N PRO A 336 -15.66 34.96 -3.18
CA PRO A 336 -15.70 35.23 -1.74
C PRO A 336 -14.88 34.25 -0.88
N LEU A 337 -14.37 33.16 -1.46
CA LEU A 337 -13.54 32.17 -0.78
C LEU A 337 -12.05 32.44 -0.92
N MET A 338 -11.67 33.31 -1.87
CA MET A 338 -10.26 33.69 -2.08
C MET A 338 -9.73 34.47 -0.87
N MET A 339 -8.47 34.23 -0.56
CA MET A 339 -7.76 34.90 0.55
C MET A 339 -6.54 35.66 0.03
N SER A 340 -6.24 36.77 0.67
CA SER A 340 -4.94 37.42 0.49
C SER A 340 -3.85 36.67 1.25
N LEU A 341 -2.59 36.91 0.90
CA LEU A 341 -1.45 36.30 1.60
C LEU A 341 -1.44 36.62 3.10
N ASP A 342 -1.82 37.84 3.47
CA ASP A 342 -1.87 38.24 4.88
C ASP A 342 -2.96 37.49 5.65
N GLN A 343 -4.13 37.30 5.05
CA GLN A 343 -5.20 36.46 5.60
C GLN A 343 -4.76 35.00 5.75
N VAL A 344 -3.98 34.46 4.80
CA VAL A 344 -3.44 33.10 4.90
C VAL A 344 -2.44 32.99 6.06
N LYS A 345 -1.56 34.01 6.24
CA LYS A 345 -0.62 34.05 7.37
C LYS A 345 -1.34 34.13 8.71
N GLU A 346 -2.41 34.91 8.82
CA GLU A 346 -3.23 35.02 10.02
C GLU A 346 -3.99 33.71 10.34
N ALA A 347 -4.44 33.01 9.30
CA ALA A 347 -5.16 31.74 9.44
C ALA A 347 -4.24 30.58 9.84
N PHE A 348 -2.94 30.67 9.56
CA PHE A 348 -1.96 29.62 9.77
C PHE A 348 -1.37 29.66 11.18
N THR A 349 -1.29 28.49 11.84
CA THR A 349 -0.69 28.37 13.19
C THR A 349 0.16 27.11 13.27
N LEU A 350 1.40 27.22 13.73
CA LEU A 350 2.24 26.06 14.05
C LEU A 350 1.70 25.35 15.29
N VAL A 351 1.58 24.03 15.19
CA VAL A 351 1.16 23.16 16.31
C VAL A 351 2.38 22.43 16.86
N LYS A 352 2.57 22.47 18.17
CA LYS A 352 3.59 21.65 18.84
C LYS A 352 3.14 20.20 18.79
N ARG A 353 3.97 19.32 18.26
CA ARG A 353 3.82 17.87 18.38
C ARG A 353 4.60 17.36 19.56
#